data_ad59ceadc05ddca68aefe78a73cd4320
#
_entry.id   ad59ceadc05ddca68aefe78a73cd4320
#
_cell.length_a   1.000
_cell.length_b   1.000
_cell.length_c   1.000
_cell.angle_alpha   90.00
_cell.angle_beta   90.00
_cell.angle_gamma   90.00
#
_symmetry.space_group_name_H-M   'P 1'
#
loop_
_entity.id
_entity.type
_entity.pdbx_description
1 polymer ?
#
loop_
_entity_poly.entity_id
_entity_poly.type
_entity_poly.pdbx_seq_one_letter_code
_entity_poly.pdbx_strand_id
1 'polypeptide(L)'
;MKYDGIVIYSDLDGTLLDAERNLSKENLDAINWFISQGGRFGVATGRMERTTDIMFPDLHLNVPSIFFNGAMAYDTSSGKVLFKTVISGDLKPVLKKFISEYPETCCEINIHGKAYVFNPNDILQTQLDREGILVEEARWEDIPGEWIKVLFMGDHGTLEKIKADFDKLGRTDLNIVFSEDDILDIMEKSASKGAALYKLKSMFGENWRLVVSIGDNDNDAELVQNADLGIAVGNATPAVKRVSDFIIKDHNTPCIPQVLELLESYL
;
A
#
# COMPACT_ATOMS: atom_id res chain seq x y z
N MET A 1 1.88 -30.22 1.70
CA MET A 1 2.85 -29.39 2.46
C MET A 1 2.14 -28.80 3.67
N LYS A 2 2.87 -28.40 4.73
CA LYS A 2 2.27 -27.96 6.01
C LYS A 2 1.32 -26.78 5.86
N TYR A 3 1.68 -25.79 5.03
CA TYR A 3 0.93 -24.54 4.83
C TYR A 3 0.23 -24.47 3.46
N ASP A 4 0.01 -25.60 2.82
CA ASP A 4 -0.71 -25.63 1.53
C ASP A 4 -2.11 -25.02 1.67
N GLY A 5 -2.44 -24.10 0.78
CA GLY A 5 -3.69 -23.32 0.79
C GLY A 5 -3.74 -22.18 1.82
N ILE A 6 -2.66 -21.91 2.58
CA ILE A 6 -2.60 -20.77 3.47
C ILE A 6 -1.93 -19.58 2.77
N VAL A 7 -2.55 -18.41 2.89
CA VAL A 7 -2.07 -17.16 2.32
C VAL A 7 -1.89 -16.14 3.44
N ILE A 8 -0.73 -15.48 3.48
CA ILE A 8 -0.47 -14.36 4.38
C ILE A 8 -0.36 -13.08 3.55
N TYR A 9 -1.14 -12.06 3.90
CA TYR A 9 -0.98 -10.69 3.44
C TYR A 9 -0.48 -9.82 4.58
N SER A 10 0.64 -9.13 4.38
CA SER A 10 1.18 -8.19 5.36
C SER A 10 1.22 -6.77 4.79
N ASP A 11 0.82 -5.79 5.60
CA ASP A 11 1.28 -4.44 5.35
C ASP A 11 2.80 -4.36 5.51
N LEU A 12 3.41 -3.31 4.96
CA LEU A 12 4.85 -3.08 5.01
C LEU A 12 5.23 -2.10 6.14
N ASP A 13 4.89 -0.83 5.98
CA ASP A 13 5.35 0.25 6.85
C ASP A 13 4.64 0.22 8.22
N GLY A 14 5.41 0.07 9.30
CA GLY A 14 4.83 -0.07 10.64
C GLY A 14 4.32 -1.49 10.97
N THR A 15 4.47 -2.45 10.05
CA THR A 15 4.01 -3.84 10.23
C THR A 15 5.13 -4.84 9.96
N LEU A 16 5.51 -5.06 8.69
CA LEU A 16 6.58 -5.99 8.30
C LEU A 16 7.96 -5.38 8.48
N LEU A 17 8.05 -4.07 8.27
CA LEU A 17 9.28 -3.27 8.38
C LEU A 17 9.42 -2.70 9.79
N ASP A 18 10.66 -2.57 10.25
CA ASP A 18 11.00 -1.90 11.52
C ASP A 18 10.83 -0.36 11.43
N ALA A 19 11.13 0.34 12.53
CA ALA A 19 11.02 1.79 12.60
C ALA A 19 11.94 2.54 11.62
N GLU A 20 13.06 1.92 11.23
CA GLU A 20 13.98 2.41 10.21
C GLU A 20 13.59 1.98 8.79
N ARG A 21 12.42 1.33 8.63
CA ARG A 21 11.88 0.80 7.36
C ARG A 21 12.75 -0.31 6.74
N ASN A 22 13.46 -1.09 7.54
CA ASN A 22 14.22 -2.25 7.09
C ASN A 22 13.38 -3.53 7.21
N LEU A 23 13.54 -4.41 6.24
CA LEU A 23 13.04 -5.78 6.33
C LEU A 23 14.07 -6.61 7.11
N SER A 24 13.70 -7.09 8.31
CA SER A 24 14.59 -7.90 9.11
C SER A 24 14.89 -9.25 8.45
N LYS A 25 16.11 -9.75 8.72
CA LYS A 25 16.51 -11.08 8.23
C LYS A 25 15.59 -12.18 8.76
N GLU A 26 15.15 -12.06 9.99
CA GLU A 26 14.25 -13.01 10.64
C GLU A 26 12.88 -13.06 9.96
N ASN A 27 12.32 -11.91 9.56
CA ASN A 27 11.09 -11.87 8.76
C ASN A 27 11.31 -12.54 7.41
N LEU A 28 12.40 -12.20 6.71
CA LEU A 28 12.71 -12.75 5.39
C LEU A 28 12.92 -14.27 5.44
N ASP A 29 13.70 -14.76 6.40
CA ASP A 29 13.93 -16.21 6.58
C ASP A 29 12.61 -16.95 6.88
N ALA A 30 11.75 -16.38 7.72
CA ALA A 30 10.45 -16.96 8.07
C ALA A 30 9.49 -17.00 6.85
N ILE A 31 9.46 -15.93 6.03
CA ILE A 31 8.69 -15.89 4.78
C ILE A 31 9.17 -16.99 3.83
N ASN A 32 10.47 -17.06 3.59
CA ASN A 32 11.06 -18.08 2.70
C ASN A 32 10.77 -19.50 3.19
N TRP A 33 10.87 -19.72 4.50
CA TRP A 33 10.52 -21.02 5.08
C TRP A 33 9.03 -21.34 4.90
N PHE A 34 8.13 -20.39 5.20
CA PHE A 34 6.69 -20.53 4.99
C PHE A 34 6.34 -20.91 3.55
N ILE A 35 6.94 -20.21 2.58
CA ILE A 35 6.76 -20.48 1.16
C ILE A 35 7.28 -21.88 0.81
N SER A 36 8.44 -22.29 1.34
CA SER A 36 9.01 -23.64 1.13
C SER A 36 8.12 -24.76 1.64
N GLN A 37 7.27 -24.46 2.63
CA GLN A 37 6.29 -25.39 3.20
C GLN A 37 4.91 -25.34 2.50
N GLY A 38 4.81 -24.66 1.35
CA GLY A 38 3.60 -24.58 0.52
C GLY A 38 2.73 -23.36 0.81
N GLY A 39 3.14 -22.48 1.70
CA GLY A 39 2.46 -21.23 1.99
C GLY A 39 2.57 -20.21 0.86
N ARG A 40 1.70 -19.21 0.86
CA ARG A 40 1.71 -18.10 -0.09
C ARG A 40 1.80 -16.80 0.66
N PHE A 41 2.75 -15.94 0.24
CA PHE A 41 3.00 -14.66 0.88
C PHE A 41 2.86 -13.52 -0.13
N GLY A 42 2.08 -12.50 0.24
CA GLY A 42 1.88 -11.26 -0.49
C GLY A 42 1.89 -10.06 0.44
N VAL A 43 2.01 -8.87 -0.14
CA VAL A 43 1.93 -7.61 0.60
C VAL A 43 0.63 -6.87 0.29
N ALA A 44 0.20 -6.00 1.23
CA ALA A 44 -0.91 -5.08 1.05
C ALA A 44 -0.46 -3.68 1.51
N THR A 45 0.01 -2.86 0.57
CA THR A 45 0.73 -1.62 0.89
C THR A 45 0.16 -0.40 0.14
N GLY A 46 0.42 0.80 0.68
CA GLY A 46 0.20 2.08 -0.01
C GLY A 46 1.25 2.38 -1.09
N ARG A 47 2.36 1.63 -1.09
CA ARG A 47 3.46 1.82 -2.04
C ARG A 47 3.09 1.37 -3.45
N MET A 48 3.84 1.88 -4.43
CA MET A 48 3.83 1.39 -5.81
C MET A 48 4.53 0.02 -5.87
N GLU A 49 4.12 -0.86 -6.77
CA GLU A 49 4.72 -2.19 -6.96
C GLU A 49 6.23 -2.11 -7.23
N ARG A 50 6.63 -1.17 -8.07
CA ARG A 50 8.03 -0.98 -8.44
C ARG A 50 8.90 -0.56 -7.25
N THR A 51 8.38 0.26 -6.35
CA THR A 51 9.09 0.64 -5.11
C THR A 51 9.39 -0.58 -4.26
N THR A 52 8.41 -1.49 -4.12
CA THR A 52 8.59 -2.72 -3.34
C THR A 52 9.67 -3.62 -3.95
N ASP A 53 9.67 -3.80 -5.27
CA ASP A 53 10.67 -4.61 -5.97
C ASP A 53 12.10 -4.03 -5.83
N ILE A 54 12.23 -2.70 -5.85
CA ILE A 54 13.54 -2.02 -5.72
C ILE A 54 14.05 -2.08 -4.28
N MET A 55 13.20 -1.77 -3.31
CA MET A 55 13.60 -1.71 -1.90
C MET A 55 13.86 -3.09 -1.29
N PHE A 56 13.12 -4.10 -1.74
CA PHE A 56 13.15 -5.44 -1.14
C PHE A 56 13.35 -6.52 -2.21
N PRO A 57 14.51 -6.53 -2.90
CA PRO A 57 14.75 -7.46 -4.02
C PRO A 57 14.76 -8.93 -3.61
N ASP A 58 15.01 -9.21 -2.33
CA ASP A 58 15.02 -10.56 -1.77
C ASP A 58 13.65 -11.02 -1.24
N LEU A 59 12.65 -10.13 -1.22
CA LEU A 59 11.30 -10.44 -0.78
C LEU A 59 10.52 -11.15 -1.88
N HIS A 60 10.40 -12.47 -1.78
CA HIS A 60 9.66 -13.26 -2.75
C HIS A 60 8.16 -13.22 -2.48
N LEU A 61 7.40 -12.62 -3.42
CA LEU A 61 5.95 -12.61 -3.41
C LEU A 61 5.45 -13.69 -4.37
N ASN A 62 4.75 -14.72 -3.87
CA ASN A 62 4.27 -15.85 -4.66
C ASN A 62 2.73 -15.92 -4.73
N VAL A 63 2.08 -14.81 -4.44
CA VAL A 63 0.64 -14.57 -4.63
C VAL A 63 0.46 -13.13 -5.11
N PRO A 64 -0.59 -12.82 -5.90
CA PRO A 64 -0.87 -11.43 -6.30
C PRO A 64 -0.97 -10.52 -5.09
N SER A 65 -0.22 -9.44 -5.10
CA SER A 65 -0.12 -8.48 -3.99
C SER A 65 -0.94 -7.22 -4.24
N ILE A 66 -1.22 -6.50 -3.18
CA ILE A 66 -2.10 -5.33 -3.15
C ILE A 66 -1.22 -4.08 -3.01
N PHE A 67 -1.34 -3.16 -3.97
CA PHE A 67 -0.56 -1.92 -4.05
C PHE A 67 -1.48 -0.71 -4.10
N PHE A 68 -0.93 0.49 -3.88
CA PHE A 68 -1.67 1.76 -3.86
C PHE A 68 -2.89 1.69 -2.95
N ASN A 69 -2.73 1.20 -1.71
CA ASN A 69 -3.84 1.06 -0.74
C ASN A 69 -5.06 0.31 -1.29
N GLY A 70 -4.85 -0.67 -2.18
CA GLY A 70 -5.93 -1.46 -2.76
C GLY A 70 -6.39 -1.00 -4.15
N ALA A 71 -5.86 0.09 -4.68
CA ALA A 71 -6.20 0.52 -6.03
C ALA A 71 -5.66 -0.41 -7.12
N MET A 72 -4.68 -1.26 -6.82
CA MET A 72 -4.15 -2.24 -7.78
C MET A 72 -3.82 -3.57 -7.11
N ALA A 73 -4.18 -4.67 -7.78
CA ALA A 73 -3.62 -5.99 -7.50
C ALA A 73 -2.73 -6.41 -8.66
N TYR A 74 -1.51 -6.78 -8.32
CA TYR A 74 -0.46 -7.11 -9.28
C TYR A 74 0.25 -8.40 -8.87
N ASP A 75 0.42 -9.28 -9.85
CA ASP A 75 1.20 -10.52 -9.69
C ASP A 75 2.63 -10.26 -10.18
N THR A 76 3.55 -10.09 -9.24
CA THR A 76 4.96 -9.82 -9.52
C THR A 76 5.63 -10.97 -10.27
N SER A 77 5.17 -12.22 -10.04
CA SER A 77 5.76 -13.42 -10.68
C SER A 77 5.46 -13.50 -12.18
N SER A 78 4.27 -13.08 -12.59
CA SER A 78 3.84 -13.09 -14.01
C SER A 78 3.90 -11.72 -14.68
N GLY A 79 4.15 -10.64 -13.92
CA GLY A 79 4.10 -9.27 -14.42
C GLY A 79 2.68 -8.80 -14.79
N LYS A 80 1.63 -9.39 -14.20
CA LYS A 80 0.24 -9.16 -14.61
C LYS A 80 -0.52 -8.31 -13.62
N VAL A 81 -1.11 -7.22 -14.09
CA VAL A 81 -2.16 -6.49 -13.36
C VAL A 81 -3.45 -7.30 -13.42
N LEU A 82 -3.98 -7.70 -12.27
CA LEU A 82 -5.24 -8.44 -12.18
C LEU A 82 -6.44 -7.50 -12.23
N PHE A 83 -6.35 -6.41 -11.53
CA PHE A 83 -7.28 -5.29 -11.59
C PHE A 83 -6.60 -4.01 -11.13
N LYS A 84 -7.15 -2.88 -11.56
CA LYS A 84 -6.80 -1.56 -11.05
C LYS A 84 -8.06 -0.70 -10.96
N THR A 85 -8.07 0.18 -9.98
CA THR A 85 -9.06 1.24 -9.80
C THR A 85 -8.37 2.55 -10.13
N VAL A 86 -8.94 3.30 -11.06
CA VAL A 86 -8.37 4.57 -11.53
C VAL A 86 -9.26 5.73 -11.13
N ILE A 87 -8.66 6.88 -10.91
CA ILE A 87 -9.39 8.11 -10.60
C ILE A 87 -10.33 8.42 -11.76
N SER A 88 -11.62 8.48 -11.50
CA SER A 88 -12.65 8.75 -12.50
C SER A 88 -12.69 10.23 -12.86
N GLY A 89 -13.06 10.52 -14.11
CA GLY A 89 -13.19 11.87 -14.64
C GLY A 89 -11.85 12.57 -14.86
N ASP A 90 -11.91 13.75 -15.44
CA ASP A 90 -10.73 14.53 -15.79
C ASP A 90 -10.32 15.47 -14.65
N LEU A 91 -9.30 15.09 -13.89
CA LEU A 91 -8.67 15.96 -12.87
C LEU A 91 -7.62 16.90 -13.47
N LYS A 92 -7.21 16.74 -14.70
CA LYS A 92 -6.13 17.51 -15.33
C LYS A 92 -6.30 19.03 -15.21
N PRO A 93 -7.49 19.63 -15.45
CA PRO A 93 -7.70 21.07 -15.28
C PRO A 93 -7.51 21.53 -13.82
N VAL A 94 -7.96 20.70 -12.86
CA VAL A 94 -7.84 20.97 -11.43
C VAL A 94 -6.39 20.95 -10.99
N LEU A 95 -5.66 19.88 -11.36
CA LEU A 95 -4.24 19.75 -11.00
C LEU A 95 -3.39 20.86 -11.66
N LYS A 96 -3.65 21.22 -12.92
CA LYS A 96 -2.99 22.36 -13.58
C LYS A 96 -3.17 23.66 -12.80
N LYS A 97 -4.37 23.91 -12.29
CA LYS A 97 -4.68 25.08 -11.47
C LYS A 97 -3.86 25.03 -10.17
N PHE A 98 -3.92 23.92 -9.43
CA PHE A 98 -3.24 23.79 -8.14
C PHE A 98 -1.72 23.87 -8.26
N ILE A 99 -1.12 23.22 -9.24
CA ILE A 99 0.32 23.30 -9.52
C ILE A 99 0.76 24.74 -9.82
N SER A 100 -0.11 25.55 -10.45
CA SER A 100 0.17 26.97 -10.72
C SER A 100 -0.07 27.85 -9.49
N GLU A 101 -1.06 27.55 -8.66
CA GLU A 101 -1.41 28.32 -7.45
C GLU A 101 -0.50 28.01 -6.27
N TYR A 102 0.07 26.80 -6.22
CA TYR A 102 0.95 26.30 -5.16
C TYR A 102 2.29 25.81 -5.74
N PRO A 103 3.10 26.71 -6.34
CA PRO A 103 4.31 26.33 -7.09
C PRO A 103 5.40 25.72 -6.22
N GLU A 104 5.35 25.90 -4.90
CA GLU A 104 6.26 25.27 -3.92
C GLU A 104 5.89 23.82 -3.59
N THR A 105 4.73 23.37 -4.06
CA THR A 105 4.23 22.03 -3.78
C THR A 105 4.50 21.10 -4.96
N CYS A 106 5.16 19.98 -4.71
CA CYS A 106 5.32 18.94 -5.71
C CYS A 106 4.00 18.21 -5.91
N CYS A 107 3.64 17.94 -7.16
CA CYS A 107 2.54 17.07 -7.52
C CYS A 107 3.07 15.85 -8.25
N GLU A 108 2.76 14.66 -7.73
CA GLU A 108 3.11 13.38 -8.34
C GLU A 108 1.84 12.67 -8.82
N ILE A 109 1.90 12.12 -10.04
CA ILE A 109 0.82 11.34 -10.64
C ILE A 109 1.32 9.92 -10.91
N ASN A 110 0.73 8.95 -10.27
CA ASN A 110 1.08 7.55 -10.37
C ASN A 110 0.17 6.80 -11.34
N ILE A 111 0.79 6.06 -12.23
CA ILE A 111 0.18 5.02 -13.04
C ILE A 111 0.91 3.69 -12.79
N HIS A 112 0.44 2.60 -13.37
CA HIS A 112 1.18 1.34 -13.29
C HIS A 112 2.60 1.49 -13.86
N GLY A 113 3.60 1.19 -13.05
CA GLY A 113 5.02 1.17 -13.41
C GLY A 113 5.71 2.54 -13.51
N LYS A 114 5.00 3.67 -13.35
CA LYS A 114 5.56 5.01 -13.52
C LYS A 114 4.97 6.05 -12.58
N ALA A 115 5.82 7.00 -12.18
CA ALA A 115 5.44 8.22 -11.50
C ALA A 115 5.88 9.45 -12.32
N TYR A 116 4.98 10.40 -12.50
CA TYR A 116 5.21 11.66 -13.19
C TYR A 116 5.11 12.81 -12.22
N VAL A 117 6.07 13.73 -12.25
CA VAL A 117 6.14 14.83 -11.28
C VAL A 117 6.09 16.21 -11.92
N PHE A 118 5.50 17.15 -11.18
CA PHE A 118 5.50 18.58 -11.43
C PHE A 118 6.01 19.31 -10.20
N ASN A 119 6.75 20.40 -10.39
CA ASN A 119 7.32 21.21 -9.32
C ASN A 119 8.09 20.36 -8.28
N PRO A 120 9.10 19.56 -8.69
CA PRO A 120 9.88 18.75 -7.76
C PRO A 120 10.46 19.63 -6.64
N ASN A 121 10.45 19.11 -5.40
CA ASN A 121 10.93 19.82 -4.20
C ASN A 121 11.78 18.88 -3.31
N ASP A 122 12.29 19.40 -2.20
CA ASP A 122 13.17 18.67 -1.28
C ASP A 122 12.48 17.48 -0.60
N ILE A 123 11.14 17.54 -0.41
CA ILE A 123 10.36 16.43 0.15
C ILE A 123 10.37 15.25 -0.81
N LEU A 124 10.08 15.51 -2.09
CA LEU A 124 10.20 14.50 -3.14
C LEU A 124 11.62 13.91 -3.16
N GLN A 125 12.66 14.75 -3.15
CA GLN A 125 14.03 14.27 -3.18
C GLN A 125 14.34 13.34 -2.01
N THR A 126 13.88 13.69 -0.81
CA THR A 126 14.01 12.85 0.39
C THR A 126 13.34 11.49 0.21
N GLN A 127 12.15 11.45 -0.42
CA GLN A 127 11.48 10.19 -0.73
C GLN A 127 12.25 9.35 -1.77
N LEU A 128 12.70 9.99 -2.85
CA LEU A 128 13.46 9.30 -3.91
C LEU A 128 14.75 8.68 -3.37
N ASP A 129 15.48 9.41 -2.53
CA ASP A 129 16.70 8.93 -1.88
C ASP A 129 16.42 7.73 -0.96
N ARG A 130 15.29 7.75 -0.26
CA ARG A 130 14.85 6.70 0.64
C ARG A 130 14.36 5.45 -0.10
N GLU A 131 13.64 5.63 -1.19
CA GLU A 131 12.96 4.53 -1.90
C GLU A 131 13.76 3.99 -3.10
N GLY A 132 14.80 4.69 -3.53
CA GLY A 132 15.61 4.30 -4.67
C GLY A 132 14.87 4.31 -6.02
N ILE A 133 13.74 5.01 -6.08
CA ILE A 133 12.92 5.08 -7.30
C ILE A 133 13.31 6.26 -8.18
N LEU A 134 12.97 6.17 -9.46
CA LEU A 134 13.09 7.24 -10.42
C LEU A 134 11.72 7.74 -10.82
N VAL A 135 11.57 9.06 -10.88
CA VAL A 135 10.40 9.75 -11.38
C VAL A 135 10.74 10.49 -12.68
N GLU A 136 9.73 10.78 -13.48
CA GLU A 136 9.89 11.55 -14.71
C GLU A 136 9.29 12.93 -14.52
N GLU A 137 10.10 14.00 -14.69
CA GLU A 137 9.53 15.34 -14.87
C GLU A 137 8.68 15.33 -16.14
N ALA A 138 7.44 15.74 -16.02
CA ALA A 138 6.46 15.51 -17.07
C ALA A 138 5.90 16.79 -17.66
N ARG A 139 5.58 16.72 -18.94
CA ARG A 139 4.64 17.64 -19.57
C ARG A 139 3.27 16.98 -19.59
N TRP A 140 2.22 17.79 -19.47
CA TRP A 140 0.83 17.31 -19.41
C TRP A 140 0.41 16.46 -20.62
N GLU A 141 1.05 16.67 -21.76
CA GLU A 141 0.81 15.96 -23.02
C GLU A 141 1.34 14.53 -22.99
N ASP A 142 2.36 14.28 -22.16
CA ASP A 142 3.07 13.01 -22.10
C ASP A 142 2.46 12.04 -21.05
N ILE A 143 1.55 12.54 -20.16
CA ILE A 143 0.94 11.71 -19.14
C ILE A 143 -0.25 10.96 -19.73
N PRO A 144 -0.19 9.62 -19.77
CA PRO A 144 -1.35 8.82 -20.20
C PRO A 144 -2.50 8.97 -19.20
N GLY A 145 -3.69 8.58 -19.61
CA GLY A 145 -4.84 8.41 -18.72
C GLY A 145 -4.62 7.27 -17.70
N GLU A 146 -5.68 6.91 -16.98
CA GLU A 146 -5.64 5.80 -16.01
C GLU A 146 -4.76 6.07 -14.77
N TRP A 147 -4.89 7.26 -14.19
CA TRP A 147 -4.21 7.63 -12.95
C TRP A 147 -4.74 6.82 -11.78
N ILE A 148 -3.83 6.19 -11.05
CA ILE A 148 -4.17 5.33 -9.91
C ILE A 148 -4.17 6.18 -8.64
N LYS A 149 -3.16 7.03 -8.48
CA LYS A 149 -2.95 7.87 -7.31
C LYS A 149 -2.34 9.21 -7.72
N VAL A 150 -2.75 10.27 -7.06
CA VAL A 150 -2.11 11.60 -7.14
C VAL A 150 -1.66 11.96 -5.73
N LEU A 151 -0.45 12.51 -5.62
CA LEU A 151 0.07 13.02 -4.35
C LEU A 151 0.42 14.50 -4.50
N PHE A 152 0.23 15.25 -3.40
CA PHE A 152 0.86 16.55 -3.21
C PHE A 152 1.82 16.46 -2.03
N MET A 153 3.03 17.00 -2.21
CA MET A 153 4.09 17.05 -1.19
C MET A 153 4.47 18.50 -0.93
N GLY A 154 4.35 18.93 0.32
CA GLY A 154 4.58 20.31 0.69
C GLY A 154 4.41 20.56 2.19
N ASP A 155 4.49 21.80 2.63
CA ASP A 155 4.18 22.11 4.02
C ASP A 155 2.71 21.80 4.34
N HIS A 156 2.46 21.32 5.58
CA HIS A 156 1.15 20.88 6.01
C HIS A 156 0.04 21.91 5.81
N GLY A 157 0.32 23.18 6.13
CA GLY A 157 -0.69 24.25 5.99
C GLY A 157 -1.06 24.55 4.54
N THR A 158 -0.14 24.37 3.59
CA THR A 158 -0.42 24.46 2.16
C THR A 158 -1.22 23.25 1.69
N LEU A 159 -0.89 22.05 2.14
CA LEU A 159 -1.64 20.83 1.81
C LEU A 159 -3.06 20.86 2.38
N GLU A 160 -3.29 21.43 3.56
CA GLU A 160 -4.66 21.67 4.08
C GLU A 160 -5.48 22.60 3.17
N LYS A 161 -4.88 23.63 2.58
CA LYS A 161 -5.57 24.50 1.61
C LYS A 161 -5.93 23.75 0.34
N ILE A 162 -5.00 22.96 -0.19
CA ILE A 162 -5.23 22.09 -1.37
C ILE A 162 -6.38 21.12 -1.06
N LYS A 163 -6.36 20.47 0.10
CA LYS A 163 -7.42 19.57 0.53
C LYS A 163 -8.78 20.28 0.59
N ALA A 164 -8.83 21.46 1.22
CA ALA A 164 -10.06 22.25 1.32
C ALA A 164 -10.57 22.69 -0.07
N ASP A 165 -9.68 22.94 -1.02
CA ASP A 165 -10.07 23.29 -2.39
C ASP A 165 -10.59 22.08 -3.15
N PHE A 166 -10.03 20.86 -2.93
CA PHE A 166 -10.61 19.62 -3.42
C PHE A 166 -12.01 19.35 -2.84
N ASP A 167 -12.20 19.59 -1.53
CA ASP A 167 -13.50 19.41 -0.87
C ASP A 167 -14.59 20.32 -1.50
N LYS A 168 -14.24 21.54 -1.93
CA LYS A 168 -15.13 22.46 -2.63
C LYS A 168 -15.55 21.98 -4.03
N LEU A 169 -14.81 21.04 -4.64
CA LEU A 169 -15.19 20.46 -5.92
C LEU A 169 -16.38 19.50 -5.80
N GLY A 170 -16.74 19.09 -4.58
CA GLY A 170 -17.84 18.16 -4.33
C GLY A 170 -17.62 16.76 -4.89
N ARG A 171 -16.37 16.34 -5.09
CA ARG A 171 -15.97 15.03 -5.60
C ARG A 171 -16.09 13.99 -4.49
N THR A 172 -17.26 13.38 -4.36
CA THR A 172 -17.54 12.35 -3.34
C THR A 172 -16.98 10.96 -3.71
N ASP A 173 -16.49 10.83 -4.91
CA ASP A 173 -15.81 9.63 -5.44
C ASP A 173 -14.31 9.58 -5.12
N LEU A 174 -13.75 10.64 -4.58
CA LEU A 174 -12.35 10.69 -4.17
C LEU A 174 -12.18 10.47 -2.67
N ASN A 175 -11.11 9.79 -2.31
CA ASN A 175 -10.55 9.73 -0.97
C ASN A 175 -9.32 10.64 -0.92
N ILE A 176 -9.35 11.66 -0.05
CA ILE A 176 -8.29 12.68 0.06
C ILE A 176 -7.83 12.68 1.51
N VAL A 177 -6.66 12.12 1.74
CA VAL A 177 -6.13 11.86 3.09
C VAL A 177 -4.65 12.21 3.20
N PHE A 178 -4.24 12.65 4.37
CA PHE A 178 -2.83 12.74 4.70
C PHE A 178 -2.28 11.34 4.97
N SER A 179 -1.25 10.94 4.22
CA SER A 179 -0.50 9.71 4.47
C SER A 179 0.71 9.97 5.37
N GLU A 180 1.32 11.13 5.24
CA GLU A 180 2.34 11.70 6.13
C GLU A 180 1.99 13.18 6.38
N ASP A 181 2.64 13.84 7.32
CA ASP A 181 2.36 15.24 7.66
C ASP A 181 2.55 16.19 6.46
N ASP A 182 3.48 15.86 5.59
CA ASP A 182 3.88 16.61 4.41
C ASP A 182 3.43 15.96 3.07
N ILE A 183 2.54 14.96 3.13
CA ILE A 183 2.02 14.23 1.95
C ILE A 183 0.50 14.08 1.99
N LEU A 184 -0.16 14.61 0.96
CA LEU A 184 -1.60 14.48 0.74
C LEU A 184 -1.88 13.53 -0.43
N ASP A 185 -2.51 12.40 -0.14
CA ASP A 185 -2.89 11.38 -1.10
C ASP A 185 -4.30 11.60 -1.64
N ILE A 186 -4.46 11.40 -2.94
CA ILE A 186 -5.74 11.47 -3.63
C ILE A 186 -5.90 10.20 -4.47
N MET A 187 -6.95 9.44 -4.17
CA MET A 187 -7.28 8.19 -4.86
C MET A 187 -8.80 8.08 -5.07
N GLU A 188 -9.20 7.14 -5.88
CA GLU A 188 -10.61 6.77 -5.99
C GLU A 188 -11.09 6.13 -4.68
N LYS A 189 -12.28 6.53 -4.21
CA LYS A 189 -12.79 6.22 -2.86
C LYS A 189 -13.08 4.74 -2.63
N SER A 190 -13.41 3.99 -3.68
CA SER A 190 -13.68 2.55 -3.57
C SER A 190 -12.41 1.71 -3.43
N ALA A 191 -11.24 2.33 -3.59
CA ALA A 191 -9.97 1.65 -3.38
C ALA A 191 -9.66 1.54 -1.88
N SER A 192 -9.62 0.32 -1.38
CA SER A 192 -9.12 -0.01 -0.05
C SER A 192 -8.40 -1.35 -0.06
N LYS A 193 -7.47 -1.55 0.88
CA LYS A 193 -6.76 -2.84 1.04
C LYS A 193 -7.74 -3.98 1.27
N GLY A 194 -8.80 -3.75 2.06
CA GLY A 194 -9.83 -4.74 2.34
C GLY A 194 -10.70 -5.06 1.13
N ALA A 195 -11.12 -4.06 0.35
CA ALA A 195 -11.87 -4.29 -0.89
C ALA A 195 -11.04 -5.07 -1.91
N ALA A 196 -9.74 -4.78 -2.00
CA ALA A 196 -8.83 -5.53 -2.86
C ALA A 196 -8.67 -6.98 -2.41
N LEU A 197 -8.51 -7.23 -1.10
CA LEU A 197 -8.47 -8.59 -0.56
C LEU A 197 -9.76 -9.35 -0.85
N TYR A 198 -10.92 -8.73 -0.65
CA TYR A 198 -12.21 -9.34 -0.97
C TYR A 198 -12.29 -9.76 -2.44
N LYS A 199 -11.83 -8.90 -3.36
CA LYS A 199 -11.74 -9.22 -4.79
C LYS A 199 -10.80 -10.40 -5.06
N LEU A 200 -9.63 -10.44 -4.46
CA LEU A 200 -8.67 -11.54 -4.60
C LEU A 200 -9.25 -12.85 -4.02
N LYS A 201 -9.89 -12.80 -2.86
CA LYS A 201 -10.61 -13.97 -2.30
C LYS A 201 -11.71 -14.46 -3.25
N SER A 202 -12.43 -13.59 -3.93
CA SER A 202 -13.45 -14.01 -4.92
C SER A 202 -12.86 -14.64 -6.19
N MET A 203 -11.63 -14.25 -6.57
CA MET A 203 -10.94 -14.80 -7.75
C MET A 203 -10.22 -16.12 -7.48
N PHE A 204 -9.68 -16.29 -6.28
CA PHE A 204 -8.76 -17.41 -5.94
C PHE A 204 -9.19 -18.22 -4.72
N GLY A 205 -10.26 -17.83 -4.03
CA GLY A 205 -10.65 -18.36 -2.72
C GLY A 205 -10.91 -19.86 -2.70
N GLU A 206 -11.30 -20.48 -3.82
CA GLU A 206 -11.43 -21.93 -3.92
C GLU A 206 -10.09 -22.67 -3.67
N ASN A 207 -8.95 -21.98 -3.88
CA ASN A 207 -7.60 -22.51 -3.68
C ASN A 207 -6.98 -22.04 -2.36
N TRP A 208 -7.69 -21.19 -1.56
CA TRP A 208 -7.21 -20.62 -0.31
C TRP A 208 -8.02 -21.18 0.85
N ARG A 209 -7.36 -21.99 1.66
CA ARG A 209 -7.97 -22.62 2.84
C ARG A 209 -8.08 -21.64 4.01
N LEU A 210 -7.10 -20.74 4.13
CA LEU A 210 -7.01 -19.74 5.19
C LEU A 210 -6.27 -18.49 4.66
N VAL A 211 -6.86 -17.35 4.85
CA VAL A 211 -6.24 -16.05 4.57
C VAL A 211 -5.95 -15.35 5.87
N VAL A 212 -4.69 -15.04 6.11
CA VAL A 212 -4.19 -14.29 7.25
C VAL A 212 -3.82 -12.88 6.78
N SER A 213 -4.20 -11.86 7.53
CA SER A 213 -3.77 -10.48 7.26
C SER A 213 -3.17 -9.84 8.49
N ILE A 214 -2.11 -9.05 8.28
CA ILE A 214 -1.39 -8.34 9.33
C ILE A 214 -1.34 -6.87 8.97
N GLY A 215 -1.63 -5.99 9.95
CA GLY A 215 -1.61 -4.56 9.73
C GLY A 215 -1.49 -3.74 11.02
N ASP A 216 -1.30 -2.43 10.85
CA ASP A 216 -1.11 -1.52 11.98
C ASP A 216 -1.94 -0.22 11.87
N ASN A 217 -2.23 0.30 10.68
CA ASN A 217 -2.84 1.61 10.52
C ASN A 217 -4.30 1.52 10.06
N ASP A 218 -5.03 2.62 10.14
CA ASP A 218 -6.47 2.67 9.87
C ASP A 218 -6.86 2.15 8.48
N ASN A 219 -5.99 2.30 7.47
CA ASN A 219 -6.16 1.72 6.13
C ASN A 219 -6.05 0.19 6.10
N ASP A 220 -5.57 -0.45 7.18
CA ASP A 220 -5.49 -1.90 7.34
C ASP A 220 -6.71 -2.49 8.05
N ALA A 221 -7.52 -1.66 8.70
CA ALA A 221 -8.64 -2.17 9.50
C ALA A 221 -9.57 -3.08 8.68
N GLU A 222 -9.92 -2.66 7.47
CA GLU A 222 -10.75 -3.46 6.56
C GLU A 222 -10.01 -4.70 6.03
N LEU A 223 -8.69 -4.61 5.78
CA LEU A 223 -7.86 -5.74 5.38
C LEU A 223 -7.86 -6.83 6.45
N VAL A 224 -7.59 -6.43 7.70
CA VAL A 224 -7.55 -7.30 8.88
C VAL A 224 -8.93 -7.91 9.15
N GLN A 225 -10.00 -7.13 9.04
CA GLN A 225 -11.37 -7.58 9.25
C GLN A 225 -11.84 -8.59 8.18
N ASN A 226 -11.40 -8.43 6.92
CA ASN A 226 -11.84 -9.28 5.80
C ASN A 226 -10.99 -10.57 5.64
N ALA A 227 -9.94 -10.74 6.42
CA ALA A 227 -9.18 -11.97 6.52
C ALA A 227 -9.97 -13.05 7.26
N ASP A 228 -9.54 -14.31 7.12
CA ASP A 228 -10.08 -15.41 7.94
C ASP A 228 -9.40 -15.43 9.31
N LEU A 229 -8.20 -14.82 9.40
CA LEU A 229 -7.46 -14.57 10.63
C LEU A 229 -6.79 -13.19 10.54
N GLY A 230 -7.32 -12.23 11.26
CA GLY A 230 -6.82 -10.87 11.31
C GLY A 230 -5.87 -10.62 12.47
N ILE A 231 -4.70 -10.07 12.20
CA ILE A 231 -3.63 -9.84 13.20
C ILE A 231 -3.25 -8.37 13.22
N ALA A 232 -3.24 -7.78 14.41
CA ALA A 232 -2.69 -6.46 14.65
C ALA A 232 -1.28 -6.57 15.25
N VAL A 233 -0.33 -5.73 14.81
CA VAL A 233 0.93 -5.54 15.54
C VAL A 233 0.73 -4.66 16.78
N GLY A 234 1.65 -4.70 17.73
CA GLY A 234 1.54 -4.02 19.02
C GLY A 234 1.43 -2.48 18.93
N ASN A 235 2.06 -1.88 17.92
CA ASN A 235 1.95 -0.44 17.61
C ASN A 235 0.67 -0.06 16.83
N ALA A 236 -0.18 -1.03 16.46
CA ALA A 236 -1.36 -0.77 15.66
C ALA A 236 -2.34 0.21 16.33
N THR A 237 -3.08 0.94 15.48
CA THR A 237 -4.11 1.87 15.95
C THR A 237 -5.23 1.14 16.71
N PRO A 238 -5.98 1.84 17.57
CA PRO A 238 -7.13 1.24 18.24
C PRO A 238 -8.19 0.70 17.26
N ALA A 239 -8.27 1.23 16.04
CA ALA A 239 -9.22 0.76 15.03
C ALA A 239 -8.84 -0.65 14.55
N VAL A 240 -7.59 -0.88 14.19
CA VAL A 240 -7.09 -2.20 13.76
C VAL A 240 -7.17 -3.22 14.90
N LYS A 241 -6.73 -2.84 16.11
CA LYS A 241 -6.81 -3.72 17.29
C LYS A 241 -8.23 -4.17 17.63
N ARG A 242 -9.23 -3.35 17.37
CA ARG A 242 -10.65 -3.73 17.63
C ARG A 242 -11.19 -4.80 16.68
N VAL A 243 -10.66 -4.88 15.48
CA VAL A 243 -11.13 -5.81 14.44
C VAL A 243 -10.21 -7.01 14.25
N SER A 244 -9.07 -7.05 14.94
CA SER A 244 -8.13 -8.17 14.88
C SER A 244 -8.54 -9.31 15.83
N ASP A 245 -8.24 -10.54 15.43
CA ASP A 245 -8.39 -11.74 16.25
C ASP A 245 -7.24 -11.87 17.26
N PHE A 246 -6.03 -11.44 16.85
CA PHE A 246 -4.83 -11.48 17.69
C PHE A 246 -4.05 -10.17 17.62
N ILE A 247 -3.37 -9.87 18.73
CA ILE A 247 -2.38 -8.78 18.80
C ILE A 247 -1.04 -9.41 19.12
N ILE A 248 -0.06 -9.18 18.24
CA ILE A 248 1.32 -9.62 18.42
C ILE A 248 2.21 -8.48 18.94
N LYS A 249 3.53 -8.68 19.10
CA LYS A 249 4.44 -7.61 19.49
C LYS A 249 4.50 -6.51 18.41
N ASP A 250 5.09 -5.36 18.77
CA ASP A 250 5.25 -4.24 17.83
C ASP A 250 6.20 -4.58 16.67
N HIS A 251 6.19 -3.74 15.64
CA HIS A 251 6.92 -3.96 14.39
C HIS A 251 8.47 -3.99 14.53
N ASN A 252 9.02 -3.54 15.66
CA ASN A 252 10.47 -3.70 15.94
C ASN A 252 10.82 -5.14 16.34
N THR A 253 9.82 -5.98 16.55
CA THR A 253 9.98 -7.42 16.73
C THR A 253 9.50 -8.15 15.48
N PRO A 254 10.30 -9.00 14.83
CA PRO A 254 9.90 -9.70 13.62
C PRO A 254 8.50 -10.33 13.73
N CYS A 255 7.58 -9.91 12.88
CA CYS A 255 6.17 -10.29 13.00
C CYS A 255 5.88 -11.68 12.41
N ILE A 256 6.54 -12.06 11.32
CA ILE A 256 6.24 -13.33 10.62
C ILE A 256 6.55 -14.56 11.46
N PRO A 257 7.68 -14.65 12.19
CA PRO A 257 7.89 -15.76 13.14
C PRO A 257 6.75 -15.90 14.16
N GLN A 258 6.23 -14.80 14.69
CA GLN A 258 5.11 -14.81 15.65
C GLN A 258 3.81 -15.29 15.01
N VAL A 259 3.54 -14.86 13.76
CA VAL A 259 2.38 -15.33 12.98
C VAL A 259 2.46 -16.84 12.72
N LEU A 260 3.65 -17.34 12.38
CA LEU A 260 3.85 -18.78 12.15
C LEU A 260 3.66 -19.60 13.43
N GLU A 261 4.10 -19.08 14.58
CA GLU A 261 3.86 -19.71 15.89
C GLU A 261 2.35 -19.76 16.23
N LEU A 262 1.62 -18.66 15.96
CA LEU A 262 0.16 -18.64 16.12
C LEU A 262 -0.51 -19.67 15.19
N LEU A 263 -0.09 -19.75 13.93
CA LEU A 263 -0.63 -20.71 12.97
C LEU A 263 -0.40 -22.16 13.43
N GLU A 264 0.72 -22.48 14.07
CA GLU A 264 0.99 -23.83 14.60
C GLU A 264 -0.01 -24.23 15.70
N SER A 265 -0.49 -23.27 16.46
CA SER A 265 -1.49 -23.51 17.51
C SER A 265 -2.93 -23.45 16.97
N TYR A 266 -3.15 -22.82 15.83
CA TYR A 266 -4.48 -22.63 15.20
C TYR A 266 -4.85 -23.79 14.27
N LEU A 267 -3.88 -24.44 13.64
CA LEU A 267 -4.05 -25.57 12.69
C LEU A 267 -4.09 -26.91 13.35
#